data_f18cad99d6b6d16fa86cb758b10930fb
#
_entry.id   f18cad99d6b6d16fa86cb758b10930fb
#
_cell.length_a   1.000
_cell.length_b   1.000
_cell.length_c   1.000
_cell.angle_alpha   90.00
_cell.angle_beta   90.00
_cell.angle_gamma   90.00
#
_symmetry.space_group_name_H-M   'P 1'
#
loop_
_entity.id
_entity.type
_entity.pdbx_description
1 polymer ?
#
loop_
_entity_poly.entity_id
_entity_poly.type
_entity_poly.pdbx_seq_one_letter_code
_entity_poly.pdbx_strand_id
1 'polypeptide(L)'
;MKKVGFSLLLSLVVVLATAQESQTEYNFLRLPVSSHAAALGGGNISLVDDDASLIYQNPALLSSVSDKSLFFGYMRYMHDTNMGAAAFSRTLTDRASWAVAGQYVDYGTMKQTDEAGVATGRFKAKDIALSGCFSYLLTDRLAGGIAARFIT
;
A
#
# COMPACT_ATOMS: atom_id res chain seq x y z
N MET A 1 30.19 24.04 22.37
CA MET A 1 29.15 24.63 21.51
C MET A 1 28.60 23.66 20.45
N LYS A 2 29.42 22.93 19.67
CA LYS A 2 28.95 21.98 18.62
C LYS A 2 28.08 20.83 19.15
N LYS A 3 28.39 20.31 20.35
CA LYS A 3 27.63 19.21 21.00
C LYS A 3 26.25 19.64 21.49
N VAL A 4 26.11 20.89 21.94
CA VAL A 4 24.82 21.45 22.39
C VAL A 4 23.90 21.73 21.18
N GLY A 5 24.46 22.24 20.10
CA GLY A 5 23.68 22.43 18.86
C GLY A 5 23.16 21.11 18.26
N PHE A 6 23.96 20.06 18.29
CA PHE A 6 23.54 18.73 17.81
C PHE A 6 22.46 18.12 18.70
N SER A 7 22.57 18.26 20.02
CA SER A 7 21.55 17.80 20.97
C SER A 7 20.22 18.55 20.79
N LEU A 8 20.31 19.86 20.55
CA LEU A 8 19.12 20.70 20.30
C LEU A 8 18.43 20.34 18.98
N LEU A 9 19.21 20.04 17.94
CA LEU A 9 18.69 19.58 16.64
C LEU A 9 18.01 18.21 16.78
N LEU A 10 18.61 17.31 17.52
CA LEU A 10 18.05 15.97 17.78
C LEU A 10 16.74 16.04 18.56
N SER A 11 16.65 16.92 19.57
CA SER A 11 15.43 17.12 20.36
C SER A 11 14.31 17.76 19.52
N LEU A 12 14.64 18.65 18.59
CA LEU A 12 13.67 19.26 17.68
C LEU A 12 13.07 18.22 16.72
N VAL A 13 13.88 17.29 16.21
CA VAL A 13 13.40 16.19 15.35
C VAL A 13 12.45 15.26 16.12
N VAL A 14 12.70 14.98 17.38
CA VAL A 14 11.82 14.15 18.24
C VAL A 14 10.47 14.84 18.49
N VAL A 15 10.45 16.15 18.67
CA VAL A 15 9.19 16.91 18.87
C VAL A 15 8.33 16.95 17.60
N LEU A 16 8.96 16.92 16.43
CA LEU A 16 8.25 16.85 15.14
C LEU A 16 7.75 15.45 14.79
N ALA A 17 8.28 14.42 15.45
CA ALA A 17 7.87 13.04 15.33
C ALA A 17 6.69 12.68 16.27
N THR A 18 5.72 13.58 16.46
CA THR A 18 4.44 13.16 17.03
C THR A 18 3.79 12.24 16.00
N ALA A 19 3.85 10.94 16.27
CA ALA A 19 3.05 9.96 15.55
C ALA A 19 1.58 10.25 15.88
N GLN A 20 0.98 11.14 15.12
CA GLN A 20 -0.46 11.21 15.05
C GLN A 20 -0.88 9.85 14.47
N GLU A 21 -1.66 9.07 15.23
CA GLU A 21 -2.50 8.05 14.62
C GLU A 21 -3.35 8.78 13.56
N SER A 22 -2.84 8.79 12.34
CA SER A 22 -3.58 9.36 11.25
C SER A 22 -4.81 8.49 11.08
N GLN A 23 -5.97 9.03 11.38
CA GLN A 23 -7.24 8.52 10.88
C GLN A 23 -7.17 8.73 9.36
N THR A 24 -6.50 7.80 8.69
CA THR A 24 -6.34 7.88 7.23
C THR A 24 -7.68 7.48 6.63
N GLU A 25 -8.26 8.35 5.83
CA GLU A 25 -9.49 8.11 5.08
C GLU A 25 -9.36 6.89 4.16
N TYR A 26 -8.13 6.50 3.80
CA TYR A 26 -7.82 5.43 2.85
C TYR A 26 -7.23 4.18 3.52
N ASN A 27 -7.84 3.71 4.60
CA ASN A 27 -7.36 2.53 5.34
C ASN A 27 -7.35 1.23 4.51
N PHE A 28 -8.14 1.15 3.46
CA PHE A 28 -8.17 0.00 2.55
C PHE A 28 -6.83 -0.25 1.85
N LEU A 29 -6.00 0.78 1.66
CA LEU A 29 -4.66 0.64 1.10
C LEU A 29 -3.67 -0.13 1.99
N ARG A 30 -4.00 -0.31 3.27
CA ARG A 30 -3.20 -1.09 4.23
C ARG A 30 -3.56 -2.57 4.23
N LEU A 31 -4.69 -2.94 3.62
CA LEU A 31 -5.08 -4.34 3.53
C LEU A 31 -4.10 -5.11 2.64
N PRO A 32 -3.68 -6.32 3.05
CA PRO A 32 -2.83 -7.16 2.21
C PRO A 32 -3.60 -7.56 0.95
N VAL A 33 -3.02 -7.36 -0.21
CA VAL A 33 -3.67 -7.66 -1.51
C VAL A 33 -3.49 -9.09 -1.95
N SER A 34 -2.59 -9.83 -1.32
CA SER A 34 -2.30 -11.24 -1.63
C SER A 34 -2.34 -12.11 -0.38
N SER A 35 -2.62 -13.40 -0.58
CA SER A 35 -2.54 -14.41 0.48
C SER A 35 -1.12 -14.54 1.04
N HIS A 36 -0.10 -14.38 0.20
CA HIS A 36 1.30 -14.37 0.60
C HIS A 36 1.59 -13.22 1.57
N ALA A 37 1.26 -11.97 1.20
CA ALA A 37 1.41 -10.82 2.09
C ALA A 37 0.61 -10.98 3.39
N ALA A 38 -0.62 -11.53 3.32
CA ALA A 38 -1.47 -11.77 4.49
C ALA A 38 -0.87 -12.82 5.43
N ALA A 39 -0.35 -13.93 4.90
CA ALA A 39 0.29 -14.98 5.68
C ALA A 39 1.52 -14.49 6.47
N LEU A 40 2.21 -13.49 5.96
CA LEU A 40 3.35 -12.84 6.59
C LEU A 40 2.96 -11.68 7.55
N GLY A 41 1.68 -11.54 7.85
CA GLY A 41 1.16 -10.53 8.79
C GLY A 41 0.80 -9.20 8.14
N GLY A 42 0.83 -9.07 6.81
CA GLY A 42 0.66 -7.79 6.10
C GLY A 42 1.83 -6.84 6.34
N GLY A 43 1.86 -5.69 5.70
CA GLY A 43 2.86 -4.66 5.97
C GLY A 43 4.32 -5.05 5.69
N ASN A 44 4.56 -6.02 4.81
CA ASN A 44 5.91 -6.48 4.46
C ASN A 44 6.63 -5.46 3.59
N ILE A 45 7.56 -4.71 4.18
CA ILE A 45 8.33 -3.68 3.48
C ILE A 45 9.74 -4.12 3.07
N SER A 46 10.23 -5.24 3.60
CA SER A 46 11.61 -5.70 3.42
C SER A 46 11.76 -7.10 2.82
N LEU A 47 10.64 -7.79 2.56
CA LEU A 47 10.69 -9.11 1.92
C LEU A 47 11.05 -8.95 0.45
N VAL A 48 12.23 -9.42 0.08
CA VAL A 48 12.71 -9.45 -1.30
C VAL A 48 12.32 -10.79 -1.91
N ASP A 49 11.33 -10.78 -2.80
CA ASP A 49 10.83 -11.98 -3.47
C ASP A 49 10.35 -11.62 -4.90
N ASP A 50 10.24 -12.61 -5.76
CA ASP A 50 9.68 -12.48 -7.12
C ASP A 50 8.14 -12.49 -7.09
N ASP A 51 7.57 -11.55 -6.33
CA ASP A 51 6.13 -11.42 -6.15
C ASP A 51 5.67 -9.98 -6.41
N ALA A 52 4.99 -9.78 -7.54
CA ALA A 52 4.47 -8.48 -7.93
C ALA A 52 3.41 -7.93 -6.95
N SER A 53 2.85 -8.74 -6.05
CA SER A 53 1.91 -8.26 -5.04
C SER A 53 2.57 -7.41 -3.94
N LEU A 54 3.87 -7.53 -3.74
CA LEU A 54 4.59 -6.80 -2.70
C LEU A 54 4.78 -5.31 -3.04
N ILE A 55 4.63 -4.93 -4.31
CA ILE A 55 4.77 -3.54 -4.77
C ILE A 55 3.72 -2.59 -4.16
N TYR A 56 2.58 -3.12 -3.74
CA TYR A 56 1.52 -2.32 -3.09
C TYR A 56 1.99 -1.75 -1.75
N GLN A 57 2.89 -2.45 -1.07
CA GLN A 57 3.43 -2.07 0.23
C GLN A 57 4.74 -1.30 0.10
N ASN A 58 5.63 -1.77 -0.76
CA ASN A 58 6.91 -1.11 -1.02
C ASN A 58 7.26 -1.16 -2.51
N PRO A 59 7.19 -0.04 -3.24
CA PRO A 59 7.50 0.01 -4.67
C PRO A 59 8.97 -0.32 -4.98
N ALA A 60 9.90 -0.21 -4.01
CA ALA A 60 11.30 -0.59 -4.21
C ALA A 60 11.49 -2.09 -4.46
N LEU A 61 10.56 -2.93 -3.95
CA LEU A 61 10.58 -4.39 -4.17
C LEU A 61 10.33 -4.79 -5.62
N LEU A 62 9.82 -3.87 -6.43
CA LEU A 62 9.65 -4.07 -7.86
C LEU A 62 10.96 -4.42 -8.59
N SER A 63 12.11 -3.99 -8.05
CA SER A 63 13.43 -4.35 -8.59
C SER A 63 13.74 -5.85 -8.51
N SER A 64 13.03 -6.62 -7.68
CA SER A 64 13.19 -8.06 -7.49
C SER A 64 12.17 -8.88 -8.29
N VAL A 65 11.19 -8.22 -8.91
CA VAL A 65 10.13 -8.89 -9.67
C VAL A 65 10.59 -9.15 -11.09
N SER A 66 10.34 -10.37 -11.58
CA SER A 66 10.64 -10.80 -12.94
C SER A 66 9.97 -9.92 -14.01
N ASP A 67 10.62 -9.81 -15.18
CA ASP A 67 10.04 -9.06 -16.32
C ASP A 67 8.72 -9.67 -16.77
N LYS A 68 7.77 -8.81 -17.13
CA LYS A 68 6.42 -9.17 -17.60
C LYS A 68 5.62 -10.01 -16.58
N SER A 69 5.85 -9.78 -15.30
CA SER A 69 5.08 -10.43 -14.24
C SER A 69 3.67 -9.84 -14.15
N LEU A 70 2.69 -10.71 -13.97
CA LEU A 70 1.29 -10.36 -13.85
C LEU A 70 0.75 -10.97 -12.55
N PHE A 71 0.15 -10.13 -11.72
CA PHE A 71 -0.48 -10.52 -10.48
C PHE A 71 -1.98 -10.27 -10.52
N PHE A 72 -2.74 -11.24 -10.03
CA PHE A 72 -4.17 -11.10 -9.72
C PHE A 72 -4.42 -11.63 -8.31
N GLY A 73 -5.09 -10.83 -7.51
CA GLY A 73 -5.51 -11.18 -6.17
C GLY A 73 -7.00 -10.93 -5.98
N TYR A 74 -7.66 -11.83 -5.28
CA TYR A 74 -9.01 -11.66 -4.78
C TYR A 74 -9.09 -12.14 -3.34
N MET A 75 -9.71 -11.33 -2.50
CA MET A 75 -9.90 -11.66 -1.09
C MET A 75 -11.32 -11.28 -0.67
N ARG A 76 -11.98 -12.20 0.02
CA ARG A 76 -13.19 -11.89 0.77
C ARG A 76 -12.78 -11.53 2.19
N TYR A 77 -13.09 -10.31 2.58
CA TYR A 77 -12.78 -9.78 3.90
C TYR A 77 -14.04 -9.85 4.80
N MET A 78 -13.97 -9.26 5.99
CA MET A 78 -15.08 -9.32 6.95
C MET A 78 -16.33 -8.63 6.39
N HIS A 79 -17.51 -9.10 6.81
CA HIS A 79 -18.82 -8.50 6.60
C HIS A 79 -19.14 -8.18 5.12
N ASP A 80 -19.04 -9.21 4.25
CA ASP A 80 -19.35 -9.10 2.81
C ASP A 80 -18.45 -8.11 2.01
N THR A 81 -17.36 -7.64 2.61
CA THR A 81 -16.38 -6.84 1.89
C THR A 81 -15.54 -7.73 0.95
N ASN A 82 -15.50 -7.36 -0.32
CA ASN A 82 -14.72 -8.04 -1.33
C ASN A 82 -13.62 -7.12 -1.83
N MET A 83 -12.42 -7.64 -1.98
CA MET A 83 -11.28 -6.91 -2.49
C MET A 83 -10.68 -7.64 -3.68
N GLY A 84 -10.46 -6.90 -4.76
CA GLY A 84 -9.72 -7.34 -5.94
C GLY A 84 -8.47 -6.49 -6.14
N ALA A 85 -7.39 -7.12 -6.59
CA ALA A 85 -6.17 -6.42 -6.94
C ALA A 85 -5.54 -7.04 -8.19
N ALA A 86 -4.92 -6.20 -9.01
CA ALA A 86 -4.17 -6.65 -10.18
C ALA A 86 -2.96 -5.74 -10.37
N ALA A 87 -1.84 -6.33 -10.76
CA ALA A 87 -0.64 -5.59 -11.10
C ALA A 87 0.06 -6.19 -12.32
N PHE A 88 0.68 -5.33 -13.11
CA PHE A 88 1.56 -5.71 -14.20
C PHE A 88 2.88 -4.98 -14.04
N SER A 89 3.97 -5.72 -14.09
CA SER A 89 5.32 -5.19 -13.97
C SER A 89 6.15 -5.46 -15.22
N ARG A 90 7.08 -4.56 -15.49
CA ARG A 90 8.05 -4.71 -16.56
C ARG A 90 9.39 -4.12 -16.18
N THR A 91 10.44 -4.86 -16.50
CA THR A 91 11.82 -4.41 -16.40
C THR A 91 12.18 -3.60 -17.64
N LEU A 92 12.69 -2.37 -17.45
CA LEU A 92 13.15 -1.50 -18.54
C LEU A 92 14.65 -1.73 -18.82
N THR A 93 15.42 -1.84 -17.75
CA THR A 93 16.87 -2.08 -17.79
C THR A 93 17.23 -2.97 -16.61
N ASP A 94 18.46 -3.47 -16.56
CA ASP A 94 18.97 -4.29 -15.44
C ASP A 94 18.82 -3.61 -14.06
N ARG A 95 18.54 -2.31 -14.01
CA ARG A 95 18.40 -1.53 -12.79
C ARG A 95 17.09 -0.80 -12.64
N ALA A 96 16.26 -0.73 -13.66
CA ALA A 96 15.03 0.04 -13.65
C ALA A 96 13.82 -0.81 -14.00
N SER A 97 12.78 -0.75 -13.18
CA SER A 97 11.52 -1.44 -13.41
C SER A 97 10.34 -0.50 -13.16
N TRP A 98 9.24 -0.72 -13.86
CA TRP A 98 7.99 -0.01 -13.64
C TRP A 98 6.84 -1.00 -13.52
N ALA A 99 5.78 -0.57 -12.86
CA ALA A 99 4.55 -1.35 -12.75
C ALA A 99 3.33 -0.44 -12.73
N VAL A 100 2.21 -0.99 -13.21
CA VAL A 100 0.87 -0.44 -13.01
C VAL A 100 0.09 -1.41 -12.15
N ALA A 101 -0.59 -0.89 -11.15
CA ALA A 101 -1.34 -1.70 -10.20
C ALA A 101 -2.70 -1.06 -9.91
N GLY A 102 -3.71 -1.90 -9.74
CA GLY A 102 -5.07 -1.49 -9.36
C GLY A 102 -5.56 -2.26 -8.16
N GLN A 103 -6.29 -1.59 -7.28
CA GLN A 103 -6.96 -2.18 -6.13
C GLN A 103 -8.40 -1.70 -6.11
N TYR A 104 -9.33 -2.61 -5.88
CA TYR A 104 -10.75 -2.37 -5.78
C TYR A 104 -11.28 -2.98 -4.49
N VAL A 105 -12.08 -2.24 -3.76
CA VAL A 105 -12.76 -2.71 -2.56
C VAL A 105 -14.24 -2.41 -2.68
N ASP A 106 -15.07 -3.42 -2.50
CA ASP A 106 -16.52 -3.32 -2.36
C ASP A 106 -16.89 -3.67 -0.93
N TYR A 107 -17.39 -2.72 -0.19
CA TYR A 107 -17.79 -2.90 1.21
C TYR A 107 -19.16 -3.58 1.37
N GLY A 108 -19.78 -4.01 0.28
CA GLY A 108 -21.10 -4.61 0.29
C GLY A 108 -22.21 -3.59 0.58
N THR A 109 -23.30 -4.07 1.16
CA THR A 109 -24.45 -3.24 1.49
C THR A 109 -24.49 -2.94 2.99
N MET A 110 -24.36 -1.69 3.35
CA MET A 110 -24.43 -1.22 4.74
C MET A 110 -25.81 -0.68 5.05
N LYS A 111 -26.25 -0.89 6.30
CA LYS A 111 -27.50 -0.31 6.80
C LYS A 111 -27.24 1.14 7.23
N GLN A 112 -28.07 2.05 6.76
CA GLN A 112 -28.10 3.41 7.23
C GLN A 112 -29.08 3.50 8.42
N THR A 113 -28.63 4.05 9.53
CA THR A 113 -29.45 4.28 10.74
C THR A 113 -29.44 5.77 11.08
N ASP A 114 -30.56 6.24 11.64
CA ASP A 114 -30.64 7.58 12.23
C ASP A 114 -30.01 7.63 13.63
N GLU A 115 -30.01 8.80 14.25
CA GLU A 115 -29.48 9.01 15.60
C GLU A 115 -30.23 8.20 16.68
N ALA A 116 -31.46 7.78 16.42
CA ALA A 116 -32.26 6.92 17.28
C ALA A 116 -32.00 5.41 17.05
N GLY A 117 -31.11 5.05 16.11
CA GLY A 117 -30.78 3.66 15.77
C GLY A 117 -31.79 2.98 14.84
N VAL A 118 -32.77 3.73 14.31
CA VAL A 118 -33.77 3.20 13.38
C VAL A 118 -33.18 3.11 11.98
N ALA A 119 -33.35 1.96 11.32
CA ALA A 119 -32.86 1.76 9.96
C ALA A 119 -33.65 2.65 8.97
N THR A 120 -32.97 3.60 8.35
CA THR A 120 -33.56 4.58 7.40
C THR A 120 -33.28 4.19 5.93
N GLY A 121 -32.34 3.29 5.68
CA GLY A 121 -32.00 2.89 4.32
C GLY A 121 -30.83 1.91 4.23
N ARG A 122 -30.33 1.76 3.02
CA ARG A 122 -29.12 0.97 2.70
C ARG A 122 -28.26 1.77 1.74
N PHE A 123 -26.95 1.74 1.91
CA PHE A 123 -26.00 2.33 0.98
C PHE A 123 -24.88 1.33 0.64
N LYS A 124 -24.21 1.57 -0.48
CA LYS A 124 -23.04 0.82 -0.92
C LYS A 124 -21.86 1.77 -1.00
N ALA A 125 -20.71 1.33 -0.48
CA ALA A 125 -19.45 2.05 -0.60
C ALA A 125 -18.46 1.20 -1.40
N LYS A 126 -17.65 1.86 -2.21
CA LYS A 126 -16.61 1.25 -3.04
C LYS A 126 -15.44 2.19 -3.12
N ASP A 127 -14.24 1.62 -3.07
CA ASP A 127 -13.00 2.36 -3.26
C ASP A 127 -12.21 1.76 -4.41
N ILE A 128 -11.62 2.61 -5.22
CA ILE A 128 -10.74 2.22 -6.32
C ILE A 128 -9.45 2.98 -6.16
N ALA A 129 -8.31 2.28 -6.22
CA ALA A 129 -7.00 2.88 -6.28
C ALA A 129 -6.24 2.39 -7.51
N LEU A 130 -5.74 3.31 -8.32
CA LEU A 130 -4.82 3.04 -9.41
C LEU A 130 -3.45 3.58 -9.05
N SER A 131 -2.41 2.77 -9.25
CA SER A 131 -1.04 3.10 -8.86
C SER A 131 -0.09 2.91 -10.04
N GLY A 132 0.76 3.90 -10.28
CA GLY A 132 1.95 3.77 -11.10
C GLY A 132 3.17 3.68 -10.18
N CYS A 133 3.97 2.64 -10.33
CA CYS A 133 5.17 2.38 -9.53
C CYS A 133 6.41 2.43 -10.42
N PHE A 134 7.50 2.95 -9.87
CA PHE A 134 8.81 2.91 -10.49
C PHE A 134 9.85 2.56 -9.45
N SER A 135 10.78 1.67 -9.80
CA SER A 135 11.88 1.26 -8.94
C SER A 135 13.20 1.40 -9.68
N TYR A 136 14.24 1.77 -8.93
CA TYR A 136 15.60 1.86 -9.43
C TYR A 136 16.58 1.25 -8.44
N LEU A 137 17.42 0.33 -8.93
CA LEU A 137 18.47 -0.31 -8.17
C LEU A 137 19.69 0.62 -8.13
N LEU A 138 19.86 1.33 -7.01
CA LEU A 138 20.95 2.29 -6.80
C LEU A 138 22.31 1.59 -6.68
N THR A 139 22.32 0.50 -5.94
CA THR A 139 23.46 -0.42 -5.79
C THR A 139 22.94 -1.86 -5.77
N ASP A 140 23.80 -2.86 -5.81
CA ASP A 140 23.41 -4.27 -5.74
C ASP A 140 22.68 -4.65 -4.43
N ARG A 141 22.66 -3.75 -3.45
CA ARG A 141 22.01 -3.96 -2.14
C ARG A 141 21.00 -2.86 -1.75
N LEU A 142 20.86 -1.84 -2.57
CA LEU A 142 19.99 -0.70 -2.26
C LEU A 142 19.11 -0.39 -3.47
N ALA A 143 17.82 -0.59 -3.30
CA ALA A 143 16.80 -0.19 -4.26
C ALA A 143 15.97 0.98 -3.70
N GLY A 144 15.65 1.94 -4.55
CA GLY A 144 14.68 3.01 -4.28
C GLY A 144 13.44 2.81 -5.13
N GLY A 145 12.28 3.18 -4.60
CA GLY A 145 11.03 3.10 -5.35
C GLY A 145 10.11 4.27 -5.03
N ILE A 146 9.34 4.67 -6.03
CA ILE A 146 8.29 5.68 -5.91
C ILE A 146 6.97 5.11 -6.43
N ALA A 147 5.87 5.54 -5.83
CA ALA A 147 4.54 5.23 -6.32
C ALA A 147 3.67 6.48 -6.32
N ALA A 148 2.94 6.69 -7.41
CA ALA A 148 1.86 7.66 -7.50
C ALA A 148 0.53 6.92 -7.50
N ARG A 149 -0.43 7.36 -6.67
CA ARG A 149 -1.74 6.73 -6.55
C ARG A 149 -2.85 7.73 -6.81
N PHE A 150 -3.80 7.30 -7.60
CA PHE A 150 -5.08 7.98 -7.79
C PHE A 150 -6.17 7.16 -7.10
N ILE A 151 -6.98 7.80 -6.26
CA ILE A 151 -8.02 7.15 -5.44
C ILE A 151 -9.35 7.84 -5.72
N THR A 152 -10.39 7.06 -5.85
CA THR A 152 -11.75 7.54 -6.07
C THR A 152 -12.77 6.65 -5.37
#